data_f87c1838c437bc3738459d194129814a
#
_entry.id   f87c1838c437bc3738459d194129814a
#
_cell.length_a   1.000
_cell.length_b   1.000
_cell.length_c   1.000
_cell.angle_alpha   90.00
_cell.angle_beta   90.00
_cell.angle_gamma   90.00
#
_symmetry.space_group_name_H-M   'P 1'
#
loop_
_entity.id
_entity.type
_entity.pdbx_description
1 polymer ?
#
loop_
_entity_poly.entity_id
_entity_poly.type
_entity_poly.pdbx_seq_one_letter_code
_entity_poly.pdbx_strand_id
1 'polypeptide(L)'
;MINQTKTNYADMIKSVKASLLESDKAETVLTNMGVTVAEYYGNKEALEETKAQFQADAILPIINKRHAEALAKDLPRKGSKEFNALTDTDKAKWESANQAKKDARSTIGVYYSRVVKYAFPAEKKDSVKKGFADKLKALIDEGGKLKEADFDLVKVMGFLIQAEAVITKSK
;
A
#
# COMPACT_ATOMS: atom_id res chain seq x y z
N MET A 1 -16.04 32.06 16.66
CA MET A 1 -16.63 31.15 15.66
C MET A 1 -15.76 31.21 14.41
N ILE A 2 -14.94 30.17 14.17
CA ILE A 2 -14.12 30.08 12.95
C ILE A 2 -15.07 29.60 11.86
N ASN A 3 -15.37 30.45 10.89
CA ASN A 3 -16.08 30.06 9.67
C ASN A 3 -15.17 29.06 8.92
N GLN A 4 -15.39 27.77 9.13
CA GLN A 4 -14.85 26.74 8.28
C GLN A 4 -15.54 26.86 6.92
N THR A 5 -14.92 27.57 6.00
CA THR A 5 -15.27 27.49 4.58
C THR A 5 -15.06 26.04 4.15
N LYS A 6 -16.16 25.31 3.92
CA LYS A 6 -16.08 23.94 3.38
C LYS A 6 -15.28 24.00 2.10
N THR A 7 -14.09 23.39 2.10
CA THR A 7 -13.25 23.21 0.92
C THR A 7 -14.08 22.56 -0.17
N ASN A 8 -14.21 23.21 -1.33
CA ASN A 8 -14.95 22.61 -2.43
C ASN A 8 -14.11 21.52 -3.13
N TYR A 9 -14.74 20.65 -3.89
CA TYR A 9 -14.08 19.52 -4.56
C TYR A 9 -12.94 19.96 -5.48
N ALA A 10 -13.14 21.03 -6.26
CA ALA A 10 -12.14 21.51 -7.22
C ALA A 10 -10.88 22.02 -6.52
N ASP A 11 -11.02 22.76 -5.40
CA ASP A 11 -9.89 23.25 -4.62
C ASP A 11 -9.14 22.10 -3.94
N MET A 12 -9.85 21.11 -3.43
CA MET A 12 -9.27 19.90 -2.87
C MET A 12 -8.45 19.15 -3.93
N ILE A 13 -8.99 18.90 -5.13
CA ILE A 13 -8.28 18.23 -6.23
C ILE A 13 -7.05 19.02 -6.66
N LYS A 14 -7.14 20.35 -6.74
CA LYS A 14 -5.99 21.22 -7.06
C LYS A 14 -4.88 21.09 -6.03
N SER A 15 -5.22 21.10 -4.75
CA SER A 15 -4.27 20.91 -3.64
C SER A 15 -3.58 19.54 -3.71
N VAL A 16 -4.35 18.46 -3.95
CA VAL A 16 -3.82 17.10 -4.07
C VAL A 16 -2.84 16.99 -5.24
N LYS A 17 -3.18 17.51 -6.42
CA LYS A 17 -2.30 17.50 -7.59
C LYS A 17 -0.97 18.20 -7.30
N ALA A 18 -1.02 19.41 -6.75
CA ALA A 18 0.19 20.17 -6.40
C ALA A 18 1.06 19.40 -5.39
N SER A 19 0.46 18.87 -4.34
CA SER A 19 1.16 18.14 -3.29
C SER A 19 1.79 16.83 -3.78
N LEU A 20 1.12 16.08 -4.66
CA LEU A 20 1.66 14.84 -5.22
C LEU A 20 2.82 15.10 -6.20
N LEU A 21 2.80 16.22 -6.94
CA LEU A 21 3.92 16.63 -7.80
C LEU A 21 5.15 17.10 -6.99
N GLU A 22 4.91 17.67 -5.81
CA GLU A 22 5.97 18.16 -4.92
C GLU A 22 6.41 17.13 -3.87
N SER A 23 5.83 15.94 -3.90
CA SER A 23 5.93 14.92 -2.82
C SER A 23 7.34 14.43 -2.50
N ASP A 24 8.34 14.77 -3.32
CA ASP A 24 9.73 14.44 -3.03
C ASP A 24 10.40 15.46 -2.07
N LYS A 25 9.68 16.52 -1.66
CA LYS A 25 10.31 17.67 -1.00
C LYS A 25 9.97 17.92 0.46
N ALA A 26 8.82 17.54 0.96
CA ALA A 26 8.53 17.75 2.40
C ALA A 26 7.31 16.95 2.91
N GLU A 27 7.46 16.27 4.03
CA GLU A 27 6.39 15.60 4.76
C GLU A 27 5.24 16.56 5.12
N THR A 28 5.54 17.81 5.37
CA THR A 28 4.58 18.89 5.63
C THR A 28 3.58 19.07 4.48
N VAL A 29 4.04 19.03 3.23
CA VAL A 29 3.16 19.16 2.05
C VAL A 29 2.17 18.00 1.96
N LEU A 30 2.65 16.78 2.22
CA LEU A 30 1.79 15.58 2.22
C LEU A 30 0.81 15.58 3.39
N THR A 31 1.23 16.06 4.55
CA THR A 31 0.36 16.22 5.73
C THR A 31 -0.76 17.21 5.45
N ASN A 32 -0.45 18.38 4.89
CA ASN A 32 -1.45 19.40 4.54
C ASN A 32 -2.44 18.87 3.48
N MET A 33 -1.95 18.13 2.47
CA MET A 33 -2.80 17.44 1.51
C MET A 33 -3.75 16.46 2.22
N GLY A 34 -3.22 15.68 3.15
CA GLY A 34 -4.01 14.72 3.93
C GLY A 34 -5.13 15.40 4.70
N VAL A 35 -4.83 16.52 5.39
CA VAL A 35 -5.83 17.31 6.11
C VAL A 35 -6.93 17.78 5.17
N THR A 36 -6.56 18.37 4.01
CA THR A 36 -7.53 18.84 3.01
C THR A 36 -8.46 17.73 2.51
N VAL A 37 -7.90 16.53 2.25
CA VAL A 37 -8.70 15.37 1.81
C VAL A 37 -9.61 14.87 2.93
N ALA A 38 -9.10 14.78 4.16
CA ALA A 38 -9.88 14.35 5.32
C ALA A 38 -11.02 15.32 5.65
N GLU A 39 -10.79 16.62 5.54
CA GLU A 39 -11.83 17.65 5.72
C GLU A 39 -12.94 17.55 4.67
N TYR A 40 -12.57 17.22 3.41
CA TYR A 40 -13.55 17.08 2.32
C TYR A 40 -14.41 15.82 2.47
N TYR A 41 -13.76 14.65 2.65
CA TYR A 41 -14.45 13.35 2.67
C TYR A 41 -14.99 12.95 4.04
N GLY A 42 -14.41 13.46 5.12
CA GLY A 42 -14.79 13.15 6.50
C GLY A 42 -14.32 11.77 6.99
N ASN A 43 -14.33 10.75 6.13
CA ASN A 43 -13.88 9.39 6.45
C ASN A 43 -13.31 8.68 5.22
N LYS A 44 -12.65 7.56 5.46
CA LYS A 44 -11.99 6.76 4.43
C LYS A 44 -12.98 6.08 3.49
N GLU A 45 -14.11 5.65 4.01
CA GLU A 45 -15.16 4.95 3.27
C GLU A 45 -15.71 5.83 2.15
N ALA A 46 -15.99 7.11 2.42
CA ALA A 46 -16.46 8.08 1.42
C ALA A 46 -15.43 8.31 0.29
N LEU A 47 -14.13 8.31 0.62
CA LEU A 47 -13.06 8.37 -0.39
C LEU A 47 -12.99 7.08 -1.22
N GLU A 48 -13.15 5.91 -0.60
CA GLU A 48 -13.13 4.62 -1.33
C GLU A 48 -14.35 4.48 -2.26
N GLU A 49 -15.52 4.95 -1.88
CA GLU A 49 -16.72 4.96 -2.73
C GLU A 49 -16.53 5.78 -4.02
N THR A 50 -15.77 6.87 -3.93
CA THR A 50 -15.48 7.76 -5.06
C THR A 50 -14.11 7.54 -5.68
N LYS A 51 -13.42 6.46 -5.33
CA LYS A 51 -12.03 6.17 -5.69
C LYS A 51 -11.73 6.33 -7.18
N ALA A 52 -12.57 5.78 -8.05
CA ALA A 52 -12.36 5.83 -9.50
C ALA A 52 -12.37 7.28 -10.00
N GLN A 53 -13.34 8.08 -9.54
CA GLN A 53 -13.45 9.49 -9.87
C GLN A 53 -12.24 10.27 -9.33
N PHE A 54 -11.89 10.05 -8.06
CA PHE A 54 -10.73 10.69 -7.44
C PHE A 54 -9.43 10.38 -8.20
N GLN A 55 -9.21 9.13 -8.59
CA GLN A 55 -8.04 8.73 -9.38
C GLN A 55 -8.03 9.41 -10.75
N ALA A 56 -9.19 9.51 -11.42
CA ALA A 56 -9.31 10.17 -12.70
C ALA A 56 -9.01 11.68 -12.61
N ASP A 57 -9.50 12.35 -11.59
CA ASP A 57 -9.40 13.80 -11.44
C ASP A 57 -8.09 14.27 -10.83
N ALA A 58 -7.54 13.53 -9.86
CA ALA A 58 -6.36 13.95 -9.11
C ALA A 58 -5.07 13.28 -9.59
N ILE A 59 -5.10 11.98 -9.91
CA ILE A 59 -3.89 11.19 -10.13
C ILE A 59 -3.55 11.03 -11.60
N LEU A 60 -4.52 10.67 -12.45
CA LEU A 60 -4.26 10.49 -13.89
C LEU A 60 -3.64 11.73 -14.56
N PRO A 61 -4.02 12.98 -14.23
CA PRO A 61 -3.41 14.16 -14.86
C PRO A 61 -1.94 14.38 -14.50
N ILE A 62 -1.44 13.77 -13.41
CA ILE A 62 -0.06 13.98 -12.92
C ILE A 62 0.88 12.82 -13.22
N ILE A 63 0.38 11.67 -13.67
CA ILE A 63 1.24 10.57 -14.10
C ILE A 63 1.99 10.93 -15.38
N ASN A 64 3.17 10.34 -15.56
CA ASN A 64 3.97 10.63 -16.75
C ASN A 64 3.26 10.18 -18.05
N LYS A 65 3.61 10.82 -19.15
CA LYS A 65 3.03 10.58 -20.48
C LYS A 65 3.07 9.09 -20.90
N ARG A 66 4.18 8.39 -20.60
CA ARG A 66 4.36 6.96 -20.91
C ARG A 66 3.30 6.10 -20.21
N HIS A 67 3.00 6.38 -18.94
CA HIS A 67 1.95 5.67 -18.20
C HIS A 67 0.56 5.99 -18.73
N ALA A 68 0.28 7.26 -19.07
CA ALA A 68 -0.99 7.66 -19.67
C ALA A 68 -1.22 6.95 -21.02
N GLU A 69 -0.21 6.91 -21.88
CA GLU A 69 -0.25 6.20 -23.17
C GLU A 69 -0.42 4.68 -22.98
N ALA A 70 0.21 4.09 -21.98
CA ALA A 70 0.06 2.67 -21.67
C ALA A 70 -1.37 2.32 -21.23
N LEU A 71 -2.00 3.19 -20.43
CA LEU A 71 -3.38 3.00 -19.99
C LEU A 71 -4.39 3.14 -21.12
N ALA A 72 -4.15 4.04 -22.07
CA ALA A 72 -5.01 4.30 -23.22
C ALA A 72 -4.99 3.17 -24.28
N LYS A 73 -3.96 2.29 -24.25
CA LYS A 73 -3.88 1.16 -25.18
C LYS A 73 -5.03 0.19 -24.94
N ASP A 74 -5.79 -0.08 -25.97
CA ASP A 74 -6.74 -1.19 -25.96
C ASP A 74 -5.99 -2.49 -26.29
N LEU A 75 -6.06 -3.45 -25.39
CA LEU A 75 -5.39 -4.74 -25.51
C LEU A 75 -6.44 -5.85 -25.39
N PRO A 76 -6.45 -6.81 -26.32
CA PRO A 76 -7.34 -7.95 -26.20
C PRO A 76 -7.09 -8.71 -24.89
N ARG A 77 -8.14 -9.26 -24.31
CA ARG A 77 -8.01 -10.07 -23.09
C ARG A 77 -7.20 -11.32 -23.38
N LYS A 78 -6.22 -11.64 -22.52
CA LYS A 78 -5.44 -12.89 -22.64
C LYS A 78 -6.39 -14.09 -22.70
N GLY A 79 -6.22 -14.93 -23.74
CA GLY A 79 -7.07 -16.10 -23.98
C GLY A 79 -8.36 -15.82 -24.76
N SER A 80 -8.64 -14.56 -25.16
CA SER A 80 -9.75 -14.26 -26.10
C SER A 80 -9.42 -14.73 -27.51
N LYS A 81 -10.42 -14.78 -28.37
CA LYS A 81 -10.24 -15.14 -29.79
C LYS A 81 -9.24 -14.20 -30.47
N GLU A 82 -9.35 -12.92 -30.19
CA GLU A 82 -8.49 -11.86 -30.73
C GLU A 82 -7.03 -12.05 -30.27
N PHE A 83 -6.81 -12.39 -29.00
CA PHE A 83 -5.48 -12.68 -28.45
C PHE A 83 -4.89 -13.95 -29.07
N ASN A 84 -5.69 -15.01 -29.23
CA ASN A 84 -5.24 -16.29 -29.78
C ASN A 84 -4.88 -16.20 -31.27
N ALA A 85 -5.48 -15.24 -32.00
CA ALA A 85 -5.20 -14.97 -33.39
C ALA A 85 -3.90 -14.16 -33.62
N LEU A 86 -3.28 -13.64 -32.56
CA LEU A 86 -2.03 -12.88 -32.67
C LEU A 86 -0.87 -13.81 -33.06
N THR A 87 0.04 -13.28 -33.92
CA THR A 87 1.32 -13.92 -34.20
C THR A 87 2.21 -13.94 -32.93
N ASP A 88 3.23 -14.77 -32.90
CA ASP A 88 4.15 -14.83 -31.75
C ASP A 88 4.86 -13.49 -31.51
N THR A 89 5.22 -12.78 -32.58
CA THR A 89 5.79 -11.43 -32.52
C THR A 89 4.78 -10.44 -31.89
N ASP A 90 3.50 -10.52 -32.25
CA ASP A 90 2.49 -9.61 -31.70
C ASP A 90 2.09 -10.00 -30.27
N LYS A 91 2.16 -11.27 -29.91
CA LYS A 91 2.03 -11.70 -28.48
C LYS A 91 3.15 -11.12 -27.63
N ALA A 92 4.40 -11.10 -28.10
CA ALA A 92 5.51 -10.48 -27.38
C ALA A 92 5.28 -8.94 -27.19
N LYS A 93 4.80 -8.25 -28.23
CA LYS A 93 4.42 -6.83 -28.13
C LYS A 93 3.25 -6.64 -27.15
N TRP A 94 2.27 -7.53 -27.19
CA TRP A 94 1.14 -7.51 -26.27
C TRP A 94 1.59 -7.68 -24.82
N GLU A 95 2.49 -8.62 -24.53
CA GLU A 95 3.03 -8.83 -23.18
C GLU A 95 3.75 -7.61 -22.66
N SER A 96 4.59 -6.98 -23.49
CA SER A 96 5.28 -5.74 -23.14
C SER A 96 4.29 -4.59 -22.87
N ALA A 97 3.27 -4.44 -23.72
CA ALA A 97 2.25 -3.42 -23.55
C ALA A 97 1.37 -3.68 -22.31
N ASN A 98 1.04 -4.94 -22.03
CA ASN A 98 0.27 -5.33 -20.86
C ASN A 98 1.08 -5.11 -19.56
N GLN A 99 2.39 -5.36 -19.58
CA GLN A 99 3.26 -5.06 -18.43
C GLN A 99 3.30 -3.54 -18.18
N ALA A 100 3.51 -2.73 -19.23
CA ALA A 100 3.49 -1.27 -19.09
C ALA A 100 2.14 -0.75 -18.53
N LYS A 101 1.01 -1.38 -18.92
CA LYS A 101 -0.31 -1.06 -18.37
C LYS A 101 -0.45 -1.44 -16.89
N LYS A 102 0.13 -2.57 -16.47
CA LYS A 102 0.18 -2.97 -15.06
C LYS A 102 1.02 -2.01 -14.24
N ASP A 103 2.18 -1.59 -14.74
CA ASP A 103 3.08 -0.66 -14.06
C ASP A 103 2.41 0.71 -13.88
N ALA A 104 1.68 1.19 -14.90
CA ALA A 104 0.91 2.42 -14.81
C ALA A 104 -0.20 2.34 -13.75
N ARG A 105 -0.94 1.23 -13.68
CA ARG A 105 -1.95 0.99 -12.65
C ARG A 105 -1.34 0.91 -11.24
N SER A 106 -0.19 0.26 -11.12
CA SER A 106 0.57 0.21 -9.87
C SER A 106 0.97 1.61 -9.40
N THR A 107 1.45 2.46 -10.32
CA THR A 107 1.80 3.85 -10.02
C THR A 107 0.59 4.63 -9.49
N ILE A 108 -0.58 4.50 -10.13
CA ILE A 108 -1.83 5.12 -9.63
C ILE A 108 -2.16 4.61 -8.23
N GLY A 109 -2.02 3.30 -8.00
CA GLY A 109 -2.24 2.67 -6.69
C GLY A 109 -1.32 3.23 -5.60
N VAL A 110 -0.04 3.46 -5.92
CA VAL A 110 0.94 4.05 -5.00
C VAL A 110 0.56 5.48 -4.63
N TYR A 111 0.20 6.33 -5.61
CA TYR A 111 -0.24 7.69 -5.32
C TYR A 111 -1.52 7.70 -4.48
N TYR A 112 -2.51 6.88 -4.82
CA TYR A 112 -3.74 6.76 -4.05
C TYR A 112 -3.48 6.31 -2.61
N SER A 113 -2.68 5.27 -2.41
CA SER A 113 -2.30 4.78 -1.08
C SER A 113 -1.58 5.85 -0.25
N ARG A 114 -0.77 6.69 -0.90
CA ARG A 114 -0.11 7.83 -0.26
C ARG A 114 -1.15 8.84 0.24
N VAL A 115 -2.13 9.20 -0.58
CA VAL A 115 -3.23 10.08 -0.17
C VAL A 115 -3.99 9.50 1.03
N VAL A 116 -4.41 8.23 0.95
CA VAL A 116 -5.12 7.56 2.04
C VAL A 116 -4.31 7.55 3.33
N LYS A 117 -3.00 7.28 3.24
CA LYS A 117 -2.11 7.24 4.41
C LYS A 117 -2.04 8.58 5.15
N TYR A 118 -2.04 9.69 4.43
CA TYR A 118 -1.93 11.01 5.05
C TYR A 118 -3.29 11.60 5.43
N ALA A 119 -4.36 11.27 4.70
CA ALA A 119 -5.71 11.73 5.01
C ALA A 119 -6.33 10.94 6.18
N PHE A 120 -6.15 9.64 6.18
CA PHE A 120 -6.73 8.72 7.15
C PHE A 120 -5.64 7.81 7.71
N PRO A 121 -4.69 8.37 8.48
CA PRO A 121 -3.63 7.57 9.07
C PRO A 121 -4.28 6.47 9.92
N ALA A 122 -3.87 5.22 9.67
CA ALA A 122 -4.26 4.13 10.54
C ALA A 122 -3.87 4.53 11.97
N GLU A 123 -4.82 4.41 12.90
CA GLU A 123 -4.46 4.51 14.31
C GLU A 123 -3.21 3.66 14.51
N LYS A 124 -2.16 4.28 15.02
CA LYS A 124 -1.01 3.50 15.46
C LYS A 124 -1.59 2.57 16.51
N LYS A 125 -2.00 1.37 16.08
CA LYS A 125 -2.06 0.28 17.04
C LYS A 125 -0.67 0.32 17.63
N ASP A 126 -0.58 0.70 18.90
CA ASP A 126 0.63 0.47 19.65
C ASP A 126 0.92 -1.01 19.42
N SER A 127 1.71 -1.29 18.40
CA SER A 127 2.35 -2.57 18.27
C SER A 127 3.27 -2.53 19.45
N VAL A 128 2.76 -3.01 20.58
CA VAL A 128 3.59 -3.38 21.72
C VAL A 128 4.67 -4.19 21.03
N LYS A 129 5.84 -3.57 20.87
CA LYS A 129 6.99 -4.28 20.30
C LYS A 129 7.13 -5.46 21.21
N LYS A 130 6.65 -6.64 20.75
CA LYS A 130 6.71 -7.85 21.53
C LYS A 130 8.12 -7.90 22.07
N GLY A 131 8.26 -7.79 23.38
CA GLY A 131 9.54 -7.76 24.02
C GLY A 131 10.31 -9.02 23.61
N PHE A 132 11.59 -9.05 23.78
CA PHE A 132 12.39 -10.23 23.46
C PHE A 132 11.80 -11.50 24.11
N ALA A 133 11.29 -11.39 25.35
CA ALA A 133 10.60 -12.45 26.07
C ALA A 133 9.34 -12.98 25.32
N ASP A 134 8.52 -12.09 24.77
CA ASP A 134 7.31 -12.49 24.00
C ASP A 134 7.68 -13.19 22.70
N LYS A 135 8.76 -12.76 22.04
CA LYS A 135 9.28 -13.42 20.82
C LYS A 135 9.84 -14.80 21.14
N LEU A 136 10.55 -14.91 22.25
CA LEU A 136 11.10 -16.19 22.70
C LEU A 136 9.99 -17.17 23.07
N LYS A 137 8.95 -16.71 23.76
CA LYS A 137 7.76 -17.53 24.06
C LYS A 137 7.07 -18.02 22.80
N ALA A 138 6.87 -17.14 21.80
CA ALA A 138 6.30 -17.55 20.52
C ALA A 138 7.17 -18.59 19.80
N LEU A 139 8.50 -18.48 19.89
CA LEU A 139 9.44 -19.44 19.31
C LEU A 139 9.36 -20.81 20.03
N ILE A 140 9.19 -20.81 21.35
CA ILE A 140 8.98 -22.03 22.16
C ILE A 140 7.67 -22.71 21.75
N ASP A 141 6.59 -21.94 21.63
CA ASP A 141 5.26 -22.44 21.21
C ASP A 141 5.28 -22.99 19.77
N GLU A 142 6.03 -22.38 18.84
CA GLU A 142 6.25 -22.90 17.50
C GLU A 142 7.14 -24.14 17.49
N GLY A 143 8.23 -24.14 18.27
CA GLY A 143 9.12 -25.29 18.40
C GLY A 143 8.43 -26.54 18.91
N GLY A 144 7.46 -26.38 19.82
CA GLY A 144 6.65 -27.51 20.32
C GLY A 144 5.73 -28.14 19.26
N LYS A 145 5.54 -27.53 18.09
CA LYS A 145 4.76 -28.06 16.97
C LYS A 145 5.61 -28.81 15.93
N LEU A 146 6.93 -28.76 16.02
CA LEU A 146 7.84 -29.42 15.11
C LEU A 146 7.95 -30.91 15.43
N LYS A 147 8.09 -31.74 14.38
CA LYS A 147 8.25 -33.19 14.58
C LYS A 147 9.68 -33.52 14.94
N GLU A 148 9.86 -34.47 15.86
CA GLU A 148 11.17 -34.93 16.36
C GLU A 148 12.16 -35.44 15.27
N ALA A 149 11.70 -35.64 14.03
CA ALA A 149 12.52 -36.25 12.98
C ALA A 149 13.65 -35.36 12.43
N ASP A 150 13.58 -34.04 12.65
CA ASP A 150 14.47 -33.10 11.96
C ASP A 150 15.68 -32.60 12.78
N PHE A 151 15.63 -32.67 14.12
CA PHE A 151 16.74 -32.31 15.03
C PHE A 151 16.43 -32.72 16.49
N ASP A 152 17.42 -32.61 17.39
CA ASP A 152 17.25 -32.89 18.82
C ASP A 152 16.39 -31.77 19.49
N LEU A 153 15.08 -31.84 19.19
CA LEU A 153 14.07 -30.85 19.60
C LEU A 153 14.07 -30.66 21.13
N VAL A 154 14.30 -31.75 21.88
CA VAL A 154 14.30 -31.71 23.35
C VAL A 154 15.39 -30.81 23.89
N LYS A 155 16.61 -30.87 23.30
CA LYS A 155 17.72 -29.99 23.70
C LYS A 155 17.45 -28.54 23.33
N VAL A 156 16.96 -28.28 22.10
CA VAL A 156 16.66 -26.94 21.64
C VAL A 156 15.58 -26.30 22.51
N MET A 157 14.50 -27.01 22.81
CA MET A 157 13.44 -26.55 23.70
C MET A 157 13.93 -26.31 25.12
N GLY A 158 14.80 -27.16 25.62
CA GLY A 158 15.45 -26.99 26.94
C GLY A 158 16.24 -25.70 27.04
N PHE A 159 17.04 -25.36 26.02
CA PHE A 159 17.78 -24.10 25.97
C PHE A 159 16.86 -22.88 25.88
N LEU A 160 15.80 -22.94 25.08
CA LEU A 160 14.85 -21.83 24.94
C LEU A 160 14.10 -21.55 26.24
N ILE A 161 13.66 -22.58 26.96
CA ILE A 161 13.01 -22.47 28.28
C ILE A 161 13.97 -21.90 29.35
N GLN A 162 15.23 -22.34 29.37
CA GLN A 162 16.24 -21.78 30.25
C GLN A 162 16.53 -20.31 29.98
N ALA A 163 16.61 -19.92 28.68
CA ALA A 163 16.80 -18.54 28.31
C ALA A 163 15.61 -17.66 28.71
N GLU A 164 14.36 -18.14 28.56
CA GLU A 164 13.17 -17.44 29.07
C GLU A 164 13.21 -17.21 30.56
N ALA A 165 13.59 -18.23 31.33
CA ALA A 165 13.68 -18.15 32.79
C ALA A 165 14.74 -17.13 33.28
N VAL A 166 15.84 -16.99 32.55
CA VAL A 166 16.89 -15.99 32.86
C VAL A 166 16.38 -14.57 32.56
N ILE A 167 15.68 -14.37 31.47
CA ILE A 167 15.18 -13.05 31.06
C ILE A 167 14.05 -12.58 31.98
N THR A 168 13.17 -13.47 32.41
CA THR A 168 12.07 -13.14 33.32
C THR A 168 12.52 -12.85 34.75
N LYS A 169 13.66 -13.40 35.17
CA LYS A 169 14.25 -13.11 36.48
C LYS A 169 15.04 -11.81 36.52
N SER A 170 15.34 -11.20 35.37
CA SER A 170 16.13 -9.96 35.27
C SER A 170 15.27 -8.68 35.32
N LYS A 171 13.99 -8.78 35.58
CA LYS A 171 13.06 -7.68 35.86
C LYS A 171 12.77 -7.60 37.35
#